data_07c009c6b2f0631303a8975117c3f5c5
#
_entry.id   07c009c6b2f0631303a8975117c3f5c5
#
_cell.length_a   1.000
_cell.length_b   1.000
_cell.length_c   1.000
_cell.angle_alpha   90.00
_cell.angle_beta   90.00
_cell.angle_gamma   90.00
#
_symmetry.space_group_name_H-M   'P 1'
#
loop_
_entity.id
_entity.type
_entity.pdbx_description
1 polymer ?
#
loop_
_entity_poly.entity_id
_entity_poly.type
_entity_poly.pdbx_seq_one_letter_code
_entity_poly.pdbx_strand_id
1 'polypeptide(L)'
;MKHVAIIGAGPAGLAAAEVLSQQGLRVTIFERMPSPARKFLMAGRGGLNLTHSEAIETFLPRYGTSASKIARFIEAHSPVDVVSWAEGLGQETFVGSSGRIFPKAMKASPLLRAWLRRLNAHGVEIKLHHTWLGWSDNGQPLISDNGAPAVAF
;
A
#
# COMPACT_ATOMS: atom_id res chain seq x y z
N MET A 1 -8.45 -22.24 5.78
CA MET A 1 -8.37 -20.85 5.22
C MET A 1 -6.93 -20.66 4.76
N LYS A 2 -6.71 -20.18 3.53
CA LYS A 2 -5.34 -19.89 3.05
C LYS A 2 -4.75 -18.72 3.83
N HIS A 3 -3.48 -18.82 4.24
CA HIS A 3 -2.74 -17.80 4.93
C HIS A 3 -1.68 -17.20 4.00
N VAL A 4 -1.63 -15.87 3.90
CA VAL A 4 -0.74 -15.15 2.99
C VAL A 4 0.25 -14.32 3.81
N ALA A 5 1.54 -14.51 3.54
CA ALA A 5 2.62 -13.66 4.04
C ALA A 5 2.89 -12.54 3.04
N ILE A 6 2.93 -11.31 3.51
CA ILE A 6 3.38 -10.14 2.73
C ILE A 6 4.66 -9.60 3.34
N ILE A 7 5.68 -9.41 2.53
CA ILE A 7 6.97 -8.88 2.97
C ILE A 7 7.03 -7.38 2.69
N GLY A 8 7.04 -6.59 3.76
CA GLY A 8 7.11 -5.14 3.74
C GLY A 8 5.75 -4.45 3.87
N ALA A 9 5.63 -3.57 4.87
CA ALA A 9 4.46 -2.72 5.12
C ALA A 9 4.56 -1.35 4.42
N GLY A 10 5.08 -1.32 3.19
CA GLY A 10 5.00 -0.15 2.31
C GLY A 10 3.64 -0.04 1.64
N PRO A 11 3.38 1.03 0.84
CA PRO A 11 2.08 1.22 0.17
C PRO A 11 1.63 0.01 -0.64
N ALA A 12 2.55 -0.63 -1.36
CA ALA A 12 2.23 -1.82 -2.16
C ALA A 12 1.80 -3.02 -1.28
N GLY A 13 2.52 -3.27 -0.17
CA GLY A 13 2.17 -4.36 0.76
C GLY A 13 0.85 -4.10 1.48
N LEU A 14 0.59 -2.86 1.89
CA LEU A 14 -0.69 -2.49 2.50
C LEU A 14 -1.86 -2.62 1.51
N ALA A 15 -1.69 -2.20 0.25
CA ALA A 15 -2.71 -2.35 -0.79
C ALA A 15 -2.99 -3.83 -1.10
N ALA A 16 -1.94 -4.66 -1.24
CA ALA A 16 -2.11 -6.09 -1.42
C ALA A 16 -2.86 -6.74 -0.24
N ALA A 17 -2.51 -6.35 0.99
CA ALA A 17 -3.18 -6.85 2.19
C ALA A 17 -4.67 -6.47 2.21
N GLU A 18 -5.02 -5.25 1.80
CA GLU A 18 -6.41 -4.80 1.72
C GLU A 18 -7.21 -5.67 0.75
N VAL A 19 -6.73 -5.84 -0.46
CA VAL A 19 -7.41 -6.65 -1.48
C VAL A 19 -7.57 -8.11 -1.03
N LEU A 20 -6.51 -8.71 -0.50
CA LEU A 20 -6.51 -10.12 -0.09
C LEU A 20 -7.44 -10.37 1.12
N SER A 21 -7.41 -9.47 2.10
CA SER A 21 -8.26 -9.59 3.29
C SER A 21 -9.75 -9.42 2.97
N GLN A 22 -10.10 -8.54 2.02
CA GLN A 22 -11.47 -8.38 1.53
C GLN A 22 -12.00 -9.65 0.83
N GLN A 23 -11.10 -10.49 0.33
CA GLN A 23 -11.46 -11.80 -0.26
C GLN A 23 -11.52 -12.93 0.79
N GLY A 24 -11.46 -12.60 2.06
CA GLY A 24 -11.55 -13.58 3.16
C GLY A 24 -10.27 -14.39 3.40
N LEU A 25 -9.13 -13.96 2.88
CA LEU A 25 -7.84 -14.58 3.17
C LEU A 25 -7.29 -14.07 4.51
N ARG A 26 -6.63 -14.96 5.26
CA ARG A 26 -5.83 -14.54 6.41
C ARG A 26 -4.54 -13.90 5.90
N VAL A 27 -4.22 -12.68 6.36
CA VAL A 27 -3.06 -11.93 5.89
C VAL A 27 -2.18 -11.50 7.06
N THR A 28 -0.89 -11.80 6.98
CA THR A 28 0.14 -11.26 7.87
C THR A 28 1.19 -10.49 7.08
N ILE A 29 1.43 -9.25 7.45
CA ILE A 29 2.50 -8.41 6.87
C ILE A 29 3.70 -8.46 7.82
N PHE A 30 4.87 -8.80 7.29
CA PHE A 30 6.14 -8.75 8.01
C PHE A 30 6.93 -7.51 7.60
N GLU A 31 7.21 -6.64 8.56
CA GLU A 31 7.92 -5.38 8.36
C GLU A 31 9.16 -5.33 9.25
N ARG A 32 10.32 -5.15 8.65
CA ARG A 32 11.59 -5.09 9.39
C ARG A 32 11.75 -3.82 10.25
N MET A 33 11.06 -2.76 9.86
CA MET A 33 11.18 -1.46 10.52
C MET A 33 10.25 -1.36 11.74
N PRO A 34 10.50 -0.41 12.66
CA PRO A 34 9.67 -0.20 13.85
C PRO A 34 8.31 0.46 13.55
N SER A 35 8.04 0.83 12.31
CA SER A 35 6.76 1.40 11.88
C SER A 35 6.49 1.14 10.41
N PRO A 36 5.20 0.95 10.02
CA PRO A 36 4.83 0.74 8.62
C PRO A 36 4.90 2.03 7.81
N ALA A 37 4.93 1.91 6.50
CA ALA A 37 4.75 2.98 5.50
C ALA A 37 5.66 4.21 5.66
N ARG A 38 6.88 4.04 6.13
CA ARG A 38 7.82 5.15 6.38
C ARG A 38 8.06 6.03 5.15
N LYS A 39 8.31 5.43 3.97
CA LYS A 39 8.51 6.18 2.71
C LYS A 39 7.25 6.93 2.28
N PHE A 40 6.07 6.36 2.52
CA PHE A 40 4.78 7.02 2.26
C PHE A 40 4.60 8.27 3.13
N LEU A 41 4.95 8.20 4.41
CA LEU A 41 4.93 9.35 5.31
C LEU A 41 5.93 10.44 4.90
N MET A 42 7.09 10.05 4.38
CA MET A 42 8.09 10.99 3.88
C MET A 42 7.64 11.70 2.60
N ALA A 43 6.97 11.00 1.70
CA ALA A 43 6.44 11.56 0.45
C ALA A 43 5.40 12.66 0.70
N GLY A 44 4.67 12.59 1.81
CA GLY A 44 3.63 13.58 2.17
C GLY A 44 4.14 14.86 2.86
N ARG A 45 5.44 15.11 2.94
CA ARG A 45 5.98 16.30 3.65
C ARG A 45 5.60 17.62 2.99
N GLY A 46 5.60 17.70 1.66
CA GLY A 46 5.21 18.89 0.89
C GLY A 46 3.76 18.88 0.40
N GLY A 47 2.97 17.93 0.85
CA GLY A 47 1.63 17.63 0.34
C GLY A 47 1.59 16.26 -0.32
N LEU A 48 0.67 15.41 0.14
CA LEU A 48 0.51 14.06 -0.41
C LEU A 48 -0.24 14.12 -1.75
N ASN A 49 0.49 14.11 -2.86
CA ASN A 49 -0.14 13.91 -4.17
C ASN A 49 -0.60 12.46 -4.31
N LEU A 50 -1.90 12.26 -4.45
CA LEU A 50 -2.50 10.93 -4.62
C LEU A 50 -2.46 10.49 -6.09
N THR A 51 -2.96 11.37 -6.97
CA THR A 51 -3.09 11.10 -8.40
C THR A 51 -3.29 12.41 -9.18
N HIS A 52 -3.80 12.32 -10.42
CA HIS A 52 -4.07 13.45 -11.29
C HIS A 52 -5.50 13.38 -11.84
N SER A 53 -6.10 14.55 -12.12
CA SER A 53 -7.48 14.67 -12.60
C SER A 53 -7.64 14.57 -14.13
N GLU A 54 -6.55 14.41 -14.86
CA GLU A 54 -6.62 14.30 -16.32
C GLU A 54 -7.24 12.99 -16.77
N ALA A 55 -7.78 12.98 -17.99
CA ALA A 55 -8.33 11.79 -18.62
C ALA A 55 -7.25 10.70 -18.80
N ILE A 56 -7.64 9.43 -18.76
CA ILE A 56 -6.72 8.30 -18.79
C ILE A 56 -5.87 8.27 -20.05
N GLU A 57 -6.43 8.74 -21.17
CA GLU A 57 -5.77 8.84 -22.47
C GLU A 57 -4.58 9.83 -22.44
N THR A 58 -4.64 10.82 -21.56
CA THR A 58 -3.55 11.80 -21.33
C THR A 58 -2.62 11.31 -20.21
N PHE A 59 -3.16 10.61 -19.22
CA PHE A 59 -2.42 10.13 -18.05
C PHE A 59 -1.42 9.03 -18.41
N LEU A 60 -1.85 8.02 -19.17
CA LEU A 60 -1.02 6.87 -19.53
C LEU A 60 0.27 7.23 -20.29
N PRO A 61 0.25 8.12 -21.30
CA PRO A 61 1.47 8.51 -22.00
C PRO A 61 2.56 9.14 -21.13
N ARG A 62 2.21 9.65 -19.95
CA ARG A 62 3.20 10.21 -19.00
C ARG A 62 4.19 9.16 -18.47
N TYR A 63 3.86 7.88 -18.58
CA TYR A 63 4.77 6.77 -18.25
C TYR A 63 5.78 6.44 -19.38
N GLY A 64 5.74 7.18 -20.50
CA GLY A 64 6.67 7.03 -21.62
C GLY A 64 6.71 5.60 -22.14
N THR A 65 7.90 5.03 -22.29
CA THR A 65 8.10 3.65 -22.80
C THR A 65 7.49 2.56 -21.90
N SER A 66 7.14 2.87 -20.67
CA SER A 66 6.49 1.93 -19.74
C SER A 66 4.97 1.95 -19.83
N ALA A 67 4.37 2.87 -20.61
CA ALA A 67 2.92 3.05 -20.68
C ALA A 67 2.18 1.75 -21.02
N SER A 68 2.63 1.00 -22.03
CA SER A 68 2.00 -0.26 -22.44
C SER A 68 2.07 -1.36 -21.36
N LYS A 69 3.15 -1.39 -20.59
CA LYS A 69 3.33 -2.38 -19.50
C LYS A 69 2.45 -2.08 -18.30
N ILE A 70 2.23 -0.79 -18.01
CA ILE A 70 1.50 -0.36 -16.82
C ILE A 70 0.00 -0.16 -17.09
N ALA A 71 -0.42 0.01 -18.36
CA ALA A 71 -1.79 0.33 -18.75
C ALA A 71 -2.82 -0.58 -18.06
N ARG A 72 -2.65 -1.90 -18.13
CA ARG A 72 -3.56 -2.88 -17.52
C ARG A 72 -3.75 -2.69 -16.00
N PHE A 73 -2.73 -2.21 -15.30
CA PHE A 73 -2.80 -1.97 -13.86
C PHE A 73 -3.52 -0.65 -13.56
N ILE A 74 -3.28 0.38 -14.37
CA ILE A 74 -3.96 1.68 -14.25
C ILE A 74 -5.45 1.56 -14.65
N GLU A 75 -5.78 0.72 -15.65
CA GLU A 75 -7.16 0.43 -16.04
C GLU A 75 -7.91 -0.36 -14.95
N ALA A 76 -7.22 -1.32 -14.30
CA ALA A 76 -7.79 -2.09 -13.20
C ALA A 76 -7.92 -1.29 -11.90
N HIS A 77 -7.13 -0.24 -11.72
CA HIS A 77 -7.16 0.67 -10.56
C HIS A 77 -6.78 2.08 -11.01
N SER A 78 -7.79 2.79 -11.47
CA SER A 78 -7.66 4.09 -12.14
C SER A 78 -7.38 5.25 -11.16
N PRO A 79 -7.00 6.44 -11.66
CA PRO A 79 -6.94 7.65 -10.85
C PRO A 79 -8.22 7.96 -10.06
N VAL A 80 -9.39 7.65 -10.63
CA VAL A 80 -10.69 7.82 -9.96
C VAL A 80 -10.84 6.84 -8.80
N ASP A 81 -10.38 5.59 -8.97
CA ASP A 81 -10.43 4.59 -7.90
C ASP A 81 -9.53 4.97 -6.72
N VAL A 82 -8.38 5.61 -6.98
CA VAL A 82 -7.49 6.14 -5.92
C VAL A 82 -8.20 7.25 -5.13
N VAL A 83 -8.94 8.13 -5.79
CA VAL A 83 -9.76 9.17 -5.13
C VAL A 83 -10.83 8.52 -4.27
N SER A 84 -11.63 7.62 -4.86
CA SER A 84 -12.70 6.91 -4.17
C SER A 84 -12.19 6.11 -2.95
N TRP A 85 -11.01 5.50 -3.09
CA TRP A 85 -10.35 4.80 -1.98
C TRP A 85 -9.98 5.75 -0.84
N ALA A 86 -9.40 6.92 -1.13
CA ALA A 86 -9.04 7.91 -0.11
C ALA A 86 -10.27 8.48 0.58
N GLU A 87 -11.33 8.80 -0.17
CA GLU A 87 -12.60 9.29 0.35
C GLU A 87 -13.32 8.23 1.18
N GLY A 88 -13.27 6.98 0.75
CA GLY A 88 -13.75 5.83 1.53
C GLY A 88 -12.98 5.60 2.84
N LEU A 89 -11.78 6.16 2.98
CA LEU A 89 -11.02 6.25 4.24
C LEU A 89 -11.36 7.51 5.06
N GLY A 90 -12.37 8.30 4.64
CA GLY A 90 -12.75 9.55 5.29
C GLY A 90 -11.78 10.70 5.03
N GLN A 91 -11.00 10.62 3.95
CA GLN A 91 -10.07 11.68 3.55
C GLN A 91 -10.63 12.40 2.32
N GLU A 92 -11.34 13.49 2.53
CA GLU A 92 -11.81 14.34 1.43
C GLU A 92 -10.64 14.81 0.58
N THR A 93 -10.86 14.88 -0.73
CA THR A 93 -9.85 15.29 -1.70
C THR A 93 -10.18 16.62 -2.38
N PHE A 94 -9.18 17.22 -3.02
CA PHE A 94 -9.37 18.37 -3.90
C PHE A 94 -8.37 18.34 -5.05
N VAL A 95 -8.70 19.02 -6.13
CA VAL A 95 -7.84 19.19 -7.30
C VAL A 95 -7.06 20.50 -7.13
N GLY A 96 -5.74 20.41 -7.12
CA GLY A 96 -4.85 21.57 -7.13
C GLY A 96 -4.78 22.24 -8.52
N SER A 97 -4.19 23.43 -8.60
CA SER A 97 -4.08 24.22 -9.83
C SER A 97 -3.35 23.53 -10.98
N SER A 98 -2.50 22.55 -10.67
CA SER A 98 -1.75 21.74 -11.65
C SER A 98 -2.51 20.47 -12.09
N GLY A 99 -3.76 20.27 -11.67
CA GLY A 99 -4.51 19.05 -11.91
C GLY A 99 -4.15 17.88 -10.96
N ARG A 100 -3.17 18.03 -10.09
CA ARG A 100 -2.84 17.03 -9.06
C ARG A 100 -3.93 16.97 -8.00
N ILE A 101 -4.22 15.76 -7.52
CA ILE A 101 -5.23 15.52 -6.50
C ILE A 101 -4.55 15.24 -5.16
N PHE A 102 -5.01 15.95 -4.14
CA PHE A 102 -4.48 15.88 -2.77
C PHE A 102 -5.62 15.62 -1.77
N PRO A 103 -5.35 14.96 -0.65
CA PRO A 103 -6.27 15.02 0.49
C PRO A 103 -6.30 16.45 1.05
N LYS A 104 -7.47 16.92 1.51
CA LYS A 104 -7.61 18.28 2.10
C LYS A 104 -6.65 18.50 3.28
N ALA A 105 -6.33 17.47 4.03
CA ALA A 105 -5.35 17.53 5.12
C ALA A 105 -3.91 17.80 4.63
N MET A 106 -3.61 17.68 3.34
CA MET A 106 -2.28 17.80 2.72
C MET A 106 -1.20 16.89 3.30
N LYS A 107 -1.54 15.97 4.21
CA LYS A 107 -0.61 15.12 4.97
C LYS A 107 -0.91 13.64 4.74
N ALA A 108 0.14 12.83 4.71
CA ALA A 108 0.02 11.39 4.60
C ALA A 108 -0.49 10.70 5.88
N SER A 109 -0.21 11.28 7.06
CA SER A 109 -0.46 10.61 8.33
C SER A 109 -1.95 10.38 8.67
N PRO A 110 -2.91 11.27 8.36
CA PRO A 110 -4.33 10.98 8.57
C PRO A 110 -4.82 9.82 7.69
N LEU A 111 -4.44 9.84 6.41
CA LEU A 111 -4.78 8.79 5.45
C LEU A 111 -4.21 7.44 5.90
N LEU A 112 -2.92 7.38 6.25
CA LEU A 112 -2.29 6.16 6.73
C LEU A 112 -2.94 5.61 7.98
N ARG A 113 -3.27 6.45 8.98
CA ARG A 113 -3.96 6.00 10.19
C ARG A 113 -5.33 5.41 9.90
N ALA A 114 -6.08 6.02 8.99
CA ALA A 114 -7.38 5.49 8.56
C ALA A 114 -7.22 4.15 7.84
N TRP A 115 -6.22 4.04 6.97
CA TRP A 115 -5.91 2.81 6.25
C TRP A 115 -5.52 1.66 7.19
N LEU A 116 -4.60 1.90 8.12
CA LEU A 116 -4.20 0.90 9.11
C LEU A 116 -5.37 0.44 10.00
N ARG A 117 -6.28 1.35 10.37
CA ARG A 117 -7.51 0.96 11.09
C ARG A 117 -8.40 0.05 10.26
N ARG A 118 -8.58 0.35 8.96
CA ARG A 118 -9.35 -0.49 8.03
C ARG A 118 -8.73 -1.88 7.90
N LEU A 119 -7.41 -1.97 7.70
CA LEU A 119 -6.71 -3.25 7.62
C LEU A 119 -6.86 -4.06 8.90
N ASN A 120 -6.72 -3.43 10.06
CA ASN A 120 -6.93 -4.09 11.35
C ASN A 120 -8.37 -4.60 11.50
N ALA A 121 -9.37 -3.82 11.08
CA ALA A 121 -10.78 -4.24 11.09
C ALA A 121 -11.05 -5.44 10.16
N HIS A 122 -10.26 -5.60 9.10
CA HIS A 122 -10.28 -6.77 8.21
C HIS A 122 -9.44 -7.94 8.73
N GLY A 123 -8.88 -7.86 9.95
CA GLY A 123 -8.08 -8.92 10.56
C GLY A 123 -6.67 -9.06 9.98
N VAL A 124 -6.15 -8.04 9.28
CA VAL A 124 -4.76 -8.04 8.83
C VAL A 124 -3.83 -7.83 10.02
N GLU A 125 -2.89 -8.76 10.21
CA GLU A 125 -1.85 -8.68 11.22
C GLU A 125 -0.60 -8.02 10.64
N ILE A 126 -0.03 -7.02 11.34
CA ILE A 126 1.24 -6.39 10.95
C ILE A 126 2.27 -6.67 12.04
N LYS A 127 3.30 -7.45 11.69
CA LYS A 127 4.42 -7.79 12.56
C LYS A 127 5.61 -6.88 12.24
N LEU A 128 5.89 -5.95 13.14
CA LEU A 128 7.05 -5.05 13.06
C LEU A 128 8.31 -5.76 13.57
N HIS A 129 9.49 -5.26 13.19
CA HIS A 129 10.79 -5.85 13.53
C HIS A 129 11.00 -7.27 13.01
N HIS A 130 10.21 -7.69 12.02
CA HIS A 130 10.29 -9.00 11.39
C HIS A 130 10.98 -8.90 10.04
N THR A 131 12.11 -9.59 9.90
CA THR A 131 12.92 -9.58 8.67
C THR A 131 12.80 -10.90 7.94
N TRP A 132 12.45 -10.83 6.66
CA TRP A 132 12.54 -11.98 5.78
C TRP A 132 14.01 -12.24 5.41
N LEU A 133 14.46 -13.48 5.61
CA LEU A 133 15.85 -13.90 5.38
C LEU A 133 16.02 -14.83 4.16
N GLY A 134 14.93 -15.11 3.44
CA GLY A 134 14.94 -16.01 2.28
C GLY A 134 13.97 -17.16 2.44
N TRP A 135 14.31 -18.29 1.85
CA TRP A 135 13.46 -19.48 1.78
C TRP A 135 14.15 -20.65 2.50
N SER A 136 13.38 -21.46 3.19
CA SER A 136 13.83 -22.76 3.71
C SER A 136 14.02 -23.77 2.58
N ASP A 137 14.66 -24.90 2.87
CA ASP A 137 14.83 -26.00 1.93
C ASP A 137 13.47 -26.56 1.44
N ASN A 138 12.41 -26.39 2.23
CA ASN A 138 11.05 -26.80 1.90
C ASN A 138 10.24 -25.70 1.18
N GLY A 139 10.88 -24.60 0.76
CA GLY A 139 10.24 -23.49 0.04
C GLY A 139 9.32 -22.61 0.89
N GLN A 140 9.45 -22.61 2.22
CA GLN A 140 8.72 -21.74 3.12
C GLN A 140 9.52 -20.46 3.39
N PRO A 141 8.88 -19.28 3.52
CA PRO A 141 9.59 -18.06 3.87
C PRO A 141 10.16 -18.13 5.29
N LEU A 142 11.43 -17.78 5.44
CA LEU A 142 12.13 -17.69 6.71
C LEU A 142 12.02 -16.27 7.27
N ILE A 143 11.41 -16.14 8.44
CA ILE A 143 11.17 -14.86 9.11
C ILE A 143 11.91 -14.85 10.45
N SER A 144 12.72 -13.82 10.68
CA SER A 144 13.39 -13.56 11.95
C SER A 144 12.66 -12.44 12.69
N ASP A 145 12.35 -12.66 13.95
CA ASP A 145 11.80 -11.65 14.85
C ASP A 145 12.94 -10.94 15.58
N ASN A 146 13.11 -9.65 15.34
CA ASN A 146 14.08 -8.77 16.03
C ASN A 146 15.51 -9.37 16.13
N GLY A 147 15.94 -10.06 15.08
CA GLY A 147 17.26 -10.71 15.03
C GLY A 147 17.33 -12.10 15.68
N ALA A 148 16.22 -12.62 16.19
CA ALA A 148 16.13 -14.01 16.65
C ALA A 148 16.34 -15.00 15.48
N PRO A 149 16.64 -16.28 15.77
CA PRO A 149 16.72 -17.31 14.73
C PRO A 149 15.46 -17.34 13.87
N ALA A 150 15.64 -17.47 12.55
CA ALA A 150 14.53 -17.49 11.62
C ALA A 150 13.64 -18.73 11.84
N VAL A 151 12.35 -18.53 11.75
CA VAL A 151 11.35 -19.61 11.75
C VAL A 151 10.62 -19.63 10.43
N ALA A 152 10.21 -20.81 9.99
CA ALA A 152 9.38 -20.98 8.80
C ALA A 152 7.95 -20.50 9.07
N PHE A 153 7.33 -19.87 8.06
CA PHE A 153 5.98 -19.33 8.13
C PHE A 153 4.99 -20.23 7.38
#